data_522b8faa573b985901ad705eb36a6bdd
#
_entry.id   522b8faa573b985901ad705eb36a6bdd
#
_cell.length_a   1.000
_cell.length_b   1.000
_cell.length_c   1.000
_cell.angle_alpha   90.00
_cell.angle_beta   90.00
_cell.angle_gamma   90.00
#
_symmetry.space_group_name_H-M   'P 1'
#
loop_
_entity.id
_entity.type
_entity.pdbx_description
1 polymer ?
#
loop_
_entity_poly.entity_id
_entity_poly.type
_entity_poly.pdbx_seq_one_letter_code
_entity_poly.pdbx_strand_id
1 'polypeptide(L)'
;MNDHNDLAESVDHGKTGRPPMQPRAKITREAILEVSATLFSRTGYAGTSINDILAISETTKGALYFHFSKKESIAREMLHRWSIVVSETVGKAAATGQPADRQVLMIYRELARRAETEAIVRAGLILSVDPSLSAARDTYEAWTEAVTSIVVDAIRCGALDCAESMSRLADTLCAGFVGAVQVAASFDENHSITRRVDDLLLMWRGTDPASVRMIEGASL
;
A
#
# COMPACT_ATOMS: atom_id res chain seq x y z
N MET A 1 46.11 -31.69 -52.99
CA MET A 1 47.06 -31.48 -51.90
C MET A 1 46.37 -30.69 -50.85
N ASN A 2 46.23 -31.30 -49.73
CA ASN A 2 45.32 -30.96 -48.64
C ASN A 2 45.65 -29.66 -47.98
N ASP A 3 44.65 -28.85 -47.73
CA ASP A 3 44.63 -27.84 -46.72
C ASP A 3 43.50 -28.07 -45.77
N HIS A 4 43.83 -28.41 -44.52
CA HIS A 4 42.91 -28.49 -43.41
C HIS A 4 42.80 -27.14 -42.80
N ASN A 5 41.57 -26.59 -42.81
CA ASN A 5 41.24 -25.37 -42.12
C ASN A 5 40.49 -25.73 -40.81
N ASP A 6 41.17 -25.54 -39.69
CA ASP A 6 40.64 -25.72 -38.36
C ASP A 6 39.84 -24.46 -37.97
N LEU A 7 38.52 -24.61 -37.86
CA LEU A 7 37.65 -23.56 -37.31
C LEU A 7 37.45 -23.79 -35.83
N ALA A 8 38.00 -22.88 -35.05
CA ALA A 8 37.76 -22.82 -33.61
C ALA A 8 36.33 -22.42 -33.32
N GLU A 9 35.57 -23.33 -32.70
CA GLU A 9 34.24 -23.05 -32.11
C GLU A 9 34.38 -22.14 -30.90
N SER A 10 33.80 -20.95 -30.99
CA SER A 10 33.58 -20.07 -29.88
C SER A 10 32.36 -20.53 -29.09
N VAL A 11 32.59 -21.09 -27.91
CA VAL A 11 31.50 -21.46 -26.95
C VAL A 11 30.91 -20.20 -26.33
N ASP A 12 29.74 -19.83 -26.79
CA ASP A 12 28.92 -18.80 -26.18
C ASP A 12 28.39 -19.31 -24.82
N HIS A 13 28.87 -18.76 -23.72
CA HIS A 13 28.40 -19.02 -22.38
C HIS A 13 27.09 -18.23 -22.17
N GLY A 14 25.99 -18.90 -22.52
CA GLY A 14 24.64 -18.43 -22.38
C GLY A 14 24.30 -17.97 -20.96
N LYS A 15 23.68 -16.83 -20.92
CA LYS A 15 22.99 -16.15 -19.82
C LYS A 15 22.18 -17.13 -18.97
N THR A 16 22.53 -17.30 -17.70
CA THR A 16 21.70 -17.96 -16.70
C THR A 16 20.52 -17.06 -16.33
N GLY A 17 19.56 -16.93 -17.22
CA GLY A 17 18.26 -16.37 -16.93
C GLY A 17 17.49 -17.35 -16.05
N ARG A 18 17.06 -16.89 -14.85
CA ARG A 18 16.15 -17.65 -13.99
C ARG A 18 14.94 -18.10 -14.82
N PRO A 19 14.59 -19.40 -14.89
CA PRO A 19 13.48 -19.85 -15.72
C PRO A 19 12.19 -19.15 -15.29
N PRO A 20 11.30 -18.77 -16.21
CA PRO A 20 10.03 -18.14 -15.89
C PRO A 20 9.25 -19.09 -14.97
N MET A 21 8.76 -18.52 -13.84
CA MET A 21 7.96 -19.26 -12.86
C MET A 21 6.77 -19.90 -13.57
N GLN A 22 6.62 -21.22 -13.47
CA GLN A 22 5.52 -21.94 -14.13
C GLN A 22 4.16 -21.34 -13.72
N PRO A 23 3.17 -21.23 -14.60
CA PRO A 23 1.87 -20.59 -14.32
C PRO A 23 1.20 -21.10 -13.03
N ARG A 24 1.28 -22.42 -12.77
CA ARG A 24 0.75 -23.02 -11.53
C ARG A 24 1.44 -22.50 -10.26
N ALA A 25 2.75 -22.31 -10.30
CA ALA A 25 3.49 -21.77 -9.15
C ALA A 25 3.06 -20.33 -8.82
N LYS A 26 2.79 -19.50 -9.85
CA LYS A 26 2.27 -18.16 -9.66
C LYS A 26 0.87 -18.17 -9.03
N ILE A 27 -0.03 -19.02 -9.52
CA ILE A 27 -1.39 -19.18 -8.98
C ILE A 27 -1.34 -19.59 -7.50
N THR A 28 -0.53 -20.57 -7.14
CA THR A 28 -0.36 -21.02 -5.75
C THR A 28 0.18 -19.90 -4.85
N ARG A 29 1.15 -19.14 -5.34
CA ARG A 29 1.72 -18.00 -4.59
C ARG A 29 0.67 -16.91 -4.30
N GLU A 30 -0.14 -16.55 -5.29
CA GLU A 30 -1.22 -15.58 -5.11
C GLU A 30 -2.30 -16.09 -4.17
N ALA A 31 -2.70 -17.36 -4.25
CA ALA A 31 -3.67 -17.95 -3.33
C ALA A 31 -3.19 -17.92 -1.87
N ILE A 32 -1.92 -18.19 -1.62
CA ILE A 32 -1.32 -18.06 -0.28
C ILE A 32 -1.40 -16.58 0.19
N LEU A 33 -1.09 -15.63 -0.67
CA LEU A 33 -1.15 -14.20 -0.35
C LEU A 33 -2.57 -13.76 -0.03
N GLU A 34 -3.57 -14.12 -0.83
CA GLU A 34 -4.97 -13.73 -0.62
C GLU A 34 -5.53 -14.25 0.70
N VAL A 35 -5.30 -15.55 1.00
CA VAL A 35 -5.69 -16.15 2.28
C VAL A 35 -4.99 -15.47 3.45
N SER A 36 -3.67 -15.26 3.33
CA SER A 36 -2.89 -14.59 4.37
C SER A 36 -3.33 -13.14 4.58
N ALA A 37 -3.68 -12.42 3.50
CA ALA A 37 -4.17 -11.05 3.57
C ALA A 37 -5.48 -10.95 4.34
N THR A 38 -6.40 -11.88 4.09
CA THR A 38 -7.67 -11.97 4.82
C THR A 38 -7.43 -12.22 6.31
N LEU A 39 -6.56 -13.19 6.63
CA LEU A 39 -6.23 -13.52 8.03
C LEU A 39 -5.53 -12.36 8.74
N PHE A 40 -4.50 -11.77 8.14
CA PHE A 40 -3.78 -10.63 8.74
C PHE A 40 -4.69 -9.42 8.97
N SER A 41 -5.63 -9.18 8.07
CA SER A 41 -6.59 -8.08 8.23
C SER A 41 -7.59 -8.30 9.37
N ARG A 42 -7.97 -9.55 9.66
CA ARG A 42 -8.98 -9.89 10.68
C ARG A 42 -8.39 -10.16 12.05
N THR A 43 -7.31 -10.93 12.12
CA THR A 43 -6.71 -11.42 13.38
C THR A 43 -5.36 -10.78 13.70
N GLY A 44 -4.86 -9.92 12.83
CA GLY A 44 -3.55 -9.30 12.92
C GLY A 44 -2.40 -10.25 12.55
N TYR A 45 -1.22 -9.69 12.38
CA TYR A 45 -0.02 -10.48 12.05
C TYR A 45 0.34 -11.47 13.17
N ALA A 46 0.37 -11.00 14.43
CA ALA A 46 0.74 -11.85 15.56
C ALA A 46 -0.26 -13.00 15.78
N GLY A 47 -1.56 -12.73 15.62
CA GLY A 47 -2.64 -13.71 15.81
C GLY A 47 -2.78 -14.76 14.72
N THR A 48 -2.09 -14.61 13.58
CA THR A 48 -2.14 -15.56 12.46
C THR A 48 -0.93 -16.48 12.47
N SER A 49 -1.14 -17.79 12.37
CA SER A 49 -0.08 -18.79 12.22
C SER A 49 0.05 -19.30 10.79
N ILE A 50 1.20 -19.93 10.46
CA ILE A 50 1.36 -20.65 9.17
C ILE A 50 0.34 -21.80 9.03
N ASN A 51 -0.04 -22.45 10.14
CA ASN A 51 -1.02 -23.53 10.12
C ASN A 51 -2.42 -23.01 9.77
N ASP A 52 -2.80 -21.81 10.22
CA ASP A 52 -4.08 -21.20 9.84
C ASP A 52 -4.12 -20.90 8.35
N ILE A 53 -3.01 -20.38 7.81
CA ILE A 53 -2.89 -20.12 6.37
C ILE A 53 -3.01 -21.42 5.57
N LEU A 54 -2.33 -22.49 5.99
CA LEU A 54 -2.38 -23.79 5.34
C LEU A 54 -3.79 -24.41 5.38
N ALA A 55 -4.48 -24.29 6.50
CA ALA A 55 -5.82 -24.83 6.68
C ALA A 55 -6.85 -24.22 5.70
N ILE A 56 -6.69 -22.95 5.35
CA ILE A 56 -7.65 -22.23 4.49
C ILE A 56 -7.21 -22.22 3.02
N SER A 57 -5.90 -22.12 2.76
CA SER A 57 -5.37 -22.04 1.38
C SER A 57 -5.37 -23.37 0.63
N GLU A 58 -5.73 -24.47 1.30
CA GLU A 58 -5.67 -25.85 0.75
C GLU A 58 -4.29 -26.18 0.13
N THR A 59 -3.25 -25.47 0.57
CA THR A 59 -1.89 -25.59 0.07
C THR A 59 -1.07 -26.51 0.97
N THR A 60 -0.19 -27.31 0.40
CA THR A 60 0.71 -28.14 1.19
C THR A 60 1.80 -27.29 1.87
N LYS A 61 2.26 -27.76 3.05
CA LYS A 61 3.37 -27.12 3.78
C LYS A 61 4.62 -26.95 2.90
N GLY A 62 4.95 -27.97 2.08
CA GLY A 62 6.06 -27.89 1.13
C GLY A 62 5.88 -26.82 0.07
N ALA A 63 4.68 -26.69 -0.51
CA ALA A 63 4.39 -25.64 -1.50
C ALA A 63 4.44 -24.25 -0.88
N LEU A 64 3.94 -24.05 0.35
CA LEU A 64 4.05 -22.76 1.05
C LEU A 64 5.52 -22.39 1.24
N TYR A 65 6.34 -23.27 1.80
CA TYR A 65 7.75 -23.00 2.07
C TYR A 65 8.62 -22.88 0.79
N PHE A 66 8.15 -23.41 -0.32
CA PHE A 66 8.76 -23.16 -1.63
C PHE A 66 8.61 -21.67 -2.04
N HIS A 67 7.48 -21.04 -1.73
CA HIS A 67 7.20 -19.66 -2.09
C HIS A 67 7.64 -18.65 -1.03
N PHE A 68 7.48 -19.00 0.25
CA PHE A 68 7.71 -18.10 1.39
C PHE A 68 8.47 -18.84 2.49
N SER A 69 9.69 -18.40 2.77
CA SER A 69 10.56 -19.03 3.78
C SER A 69 10.01 -18.96 5.21
N LYS A 70 9.21 -17.93 5.51
CA LYS A 70 8.60 -17.66 6.83
C LYS A 70 7.38 -16.75 6.70
N LYS A 71 6.55 -16.68 7.74
CA LYS A 71 5.36 -15.82 7.82
C LYS A 71 5.70 -14.34 7.50
N GLU A 72 6.84 -13.87 8.02
CA GLU A 72 7.31 -12.49 7.75
C GLU A 72 7.55 -12.20 6.27
N SER A 73 7.99 -13.19 5.46
CA SER A 73 8.18 -12.98 4.02
C SER A 73 6.85 -12.79 3.28
N ILE A 74 5.75 -13.37 3.79
CA ILE A 74 4.40 -13.12 3.27
C ILE A 74 3.97 -11.68 3.59
N ALA A 75 4.14 -11.26 4.85
CA ALA A 75 3.80 -9.90 5.28
C ALA A 75 4.63 -8.83 4.54
N ARG A 76 5.92 -9.08 4.34
CA ARG A 76 6.81 -8.17 3.60
C ARG A 76 6.40 -7.99 2.13
N GLU A 77 5.90 -9.04 1.50
CA GLU A 77 5.35 -8.94 0.13
C GLU A 77 4.12 -8.03 0.09
N MET A 78 3.24 -8.09 1.10
CA MET A 78 2.08 -7.21 1.18
C MET A 78 2.47 -5.75 1.42
N LEU A 79 3.43 -5.50 2.33
CA LEU A 79 4.00 -4.16 2.53
C LEU A 79 4.61 -3.60 1.23
N HIS A 80 5.33 -4.44 0.48
CA HIS A 80 5.89 -4.05 -0.80
C HIS A 80 4.81 -3.69 -1.83
N ARG A 81 3.75 -4.49 -1.94
CA ARG A 81 2.63 -4.19 -2.84
C ARG A 81 1.89 -2.91 -2.45
N TRP A 82 1.71 -2.68 -1.16
CA TRP A 82 1.18 -1.41 -0.67
C TRP A 82 2.07 -0.23 -1.11
N SER A 83 3.38 -0.31 -0.92
CA SER A 83 4.32 0.75 -1.34
C SER A 83 4.25 1.03 -2.84
N ILE A 84 4.11 0.00 -3.68
CA ILE A 84 3.94 0.17 -5.14
C ILE A 84 2.64 0.94 -5.42
N VAL A 85 1.54 0.53 -4.80
CA VAL A 85 0.22 1.18 -5.00
C VAL A 85 0.26 2.64 -4.60
N VAL A 86 0.90 2.96 -3.46
CA VAL A 86 1.09 4.34 -3.01
C VAL A 86 1.89 5.14 -4.03
N SER A 87 3.06 4.64 -4.43
CA SER A 87 3.95 5.32 -5.37
C SER A 87 3.26 5.58 -6.72
N GLU A 88 2.58 4.59 -7.27
CA GLU A 88 1.82 4.73 -8.53
C GLU A 88 0.69 5.76 -8.40
N THR A 89 -0.06 5.73 -7.28
CA THR A 89 -1.21 6.61 -7.07
C THR A 89 -0.76 8.06 -6.89
N VAL A 90 0.28 8.29 -6.11
CA VAL A 90 0.90 9.61 -5.91
C VAL A 90 1.46 10.14 -7.23
N GLY A 91 2.21 9.33 -7.96
CA GLY A 91 2.78 9.72 -9.26
C GLY A 91 1.69 10.07 -10.29
N LYS A 92 0.59 9.31 -10.35
CA LYS A 92 -0.56 9.62 -11.22
C LYS A 92 -1.23 10.94 -10.83
N ALA A 93 -1.43 11.20 -9.54
CA ALA A 93 -2.04 12.44 -9.06
C ALA A 93 -1.15 13.65 -9.39
N ALA A 94 0.16 13.57 -9.14
CA ALA A 94 1.13 14.61 -9.47
C ALA A 94 1.16 14.92 -10.98
N ALA A 95 1.09 13.91 -11.83
CA ALA A 95 1.10 14.06 -13.29
C ALA A 95 -0.14 14.80 -13.84
N THR A 96 -1.22 14.95 -13.06
CA THR A 96 -2.43 15.68 -13.48
C THR A 96 -2.23 17.19 -13.53
N GLY A 97 -1.24 17.74 -12.82
CA GLY A 97 -1.06 19.18 -12.64
C GLY A 97 -2.19 19.87 -11.89
N GLN A 98 -3.10 19.12 -11.27
CA GLN A 98 -4.20 19.67 -10.47
C GLN A 98 -3.68 20.35 -9.20
N PRO A 99 -4.44 21.30 -8.60
CA PRO A 99 -4.12 21.86 -7.28
C PRO A 99 -3.95 20.73 -6.23
N ALA A 100 -3.09 20.95 -5.24
CA ALA A 100 -2.70 19.90 -4.29
C ALA A 100 -3.88 19.35 -3.47
N ASP A 101 -4.86 20.19 -3.11
CA ASP A 101 -6.10 19.74 -2.45
C ASP A 101 -6.85 18.71 -3.30
N ARG A 102 -6.88 18.90 -4.60
CA ARG A 102 -7.45 17.93 -5.55
C ARG A 102 -6.60 16.67 -5.67
N GLN A 103 -5.28 16.82 -5.71
CA GLN A 103 -4.37 15.66 -5.75
C GLN A 103 -4.54 14.79 -4.50
N VAL A 104 -4.61 15.38 -3.30
CA VAL A 104 -4.86 14.66 -2.05
C VAL A 104 -6.17 13.88 -2.12
N LEU A 105 -7.27 14.50 -2.55
CA LEU A 105 -8.55 13.82 -2.72
C LEU A 105 -8.47 12.65 -3.69
N MET A 106 -7.79 12.82 -4.82
CA MET A 106 -7.59 11.75 -5.81
C MET A 106 -6.81 10.58 -5.23
N ILE A 107 -5.72 10.87 -4.50
CA ILE A 107 -4.87 9.84 -3.87
C ILE A 107 -5.68 9.01 -2.87
N TYR A 108 -6.32 9.66 -1.91
CA TYR A 108 -7.02 8.94 -0.85
C TYR A 108 -8.22 8.16 -1.35
N ARG A 109 -8.96 8.67 -2.34
CA ARG A 109 -10.07 7.93 -2.96
C ARG A 109 -9.59 6.71 -3.72
N GLU A 110 -8.51 6.82 -4.49
CA GLU A 110 -7.95 5.67 -5.21
C GLU A 110 -7.38 4.64 -4.24
N LEU A 111 -6.64 5.05 -3.20
CA LEU A 111 -6.15 4.14 -2.17
C LEU A 111 -7.30 3.45 -1.42
N ALA A 112 -8.39 4.18 -1.12
CA ALA A 112 -9.58 3.60 -0.49
C ALA A 112 -10.24 2.55 -1.37
N ARG A 113 -10.46 2.86 -2.65
CA ARG A 113 -11.01 1.94 -3.63
C ARG A 113 -10.16 0.67 -3.75
N ARG A 114 -8.82 0.82 -3.81
CA ARG A 114 -7.89 -0.30 -3.86
C ARG A 114 -7.93 -1.14 -2.58
N ALA A 115 -7.96 -0.51 -1.41
CA ALA A 115 -8.08 -1.21 -0.13
C ALA A 115 -9.45 -1.91 0.02
N GLU A 116 -10.52 -1.37 -0.56
CA GLU A 116 -11.84 -1.97 -0.59
C GLU A 116 -11.88 -3.25 -1.44
N THR A 117 -11.28 -3.22 -2.62
CA THR A 117 -11.38 -4.29 -3.62
C THR A 117 -10.23 -5.30 -3.58
N GLU A 118 -9.08 -4.96 -3.03
CA GLU A 118 -7.87 -5.76 -3.07
C GLU A 118 -7.40 -6.13 -1.65
N ALA A 119 -7.65 -7.37 -1.23
CA ALA A 119 -7.32 -7.84 0.12
C ALA A 119 -5.83 -7.67 0.45
N ILE A 120 -4.94 -7.93 -0.50
CA ILE A 120 -3.49 -7.81 -0.32
C ILE A 120 -3.07 -6.36 -0.08
N VAL A 121 -3.67 -5.40 -0.79
CA VAL A 121 -3.40 -3.96 -0.61
C VAL A 121 -3.90 -3.50 0.75
N ARG A 122 -5.11 -3.90 1.13
CA ARG A 122 -5.68 -3.63 2.45
C ARG A 122 -4.81 -4.17 3.58
N ALA A 123 -4.39 -5.44 3.47
CA ALA A 123 -3.49 -6.06 4.45
C ALA A 123 -2.14 -5.33 4.53
N GLY A 124 -1.57 -4.92 3.40
CA GLY A 124 -0.32 -4.16 3.36
C GLY A 124 -0.40 -2.85 4.13
N LEU A 125 -1.51 -2.10 3.99
CA LEU A 125 -1.76 -0.90 4.78
C LEU A 125 -1.86 -1.21 6.28
N ILE A 126 -2.67 -2.21 6.67
CA ILE A 126 -2.84 -2.60 8.09
C ILE A 126 -1.50 -3.03 8.69
N LEU A 127 -0.70 -3.81 7.96
CA LEU A 127 0.62 -4.28 8.37
C LEU A 127 1.65 -3.15 8.48
N SER A 128 1.48 -2.03 7.76
CA SER A 128 2.41 -0.90 7.81
C SER A 128 2.45 -0.20 9.18
N VAL A 129 1.47 -0.45 10.04
CA VAL A 129 1.44 0.05 11.42
C VAL A 129 1.60 -1.05 12.47
N ASP A 130 1.98 -2.27 12.08
CA ASP A 130 2.21 -3.38 13.02
C ASP A 130 3.64 -3.31 13.60
N PRO A 131 3.79 -3.05 14.90
CA PRO A 131 5.11 -2.86 15.52
C PRO A 131 5.98 -4.13 15.56
N SER A 132 5.40 -5.30 15.30
CA SER A 132 6.13 -6.57 15.28
C SER A 132 6.88 -6.83 13.96
N LEU A 133 6.63 -6.01 12.94
CA LEU A 133 7.27 -6.10 11.63
C LEU A 133 8.35 -5.03 11.46
N SER A 134 9.58 -5.45 11.21
CA SER A 134 10.71 -4.52 11.07
C SER A 134 10.56 -3.53 9.91
N ALA A 135 9.89 -3.93 8.82
CA ALA A 135 9.67 -3.09 7.64
C ALA A 135 8.41 -2.20 7.73
N ALA A 136 7.59 -2.34 8.79
CA ALA A 136 6.32 -1.63 8.90
C ALA A 136 6.53 -0.12 8.99
N ARG A 137 7.38 0.31 9.93
CA ARG A 137 7.68 1.73 10.16
C ARG A 137 8.16 2.44 8.90
N ASP A 138 9.18 1.89 8.24
CA ASP A 138 9.75 2.49 7.02
C ASP A 138 8.69 2.60 5.91
N THR A 139 7.81 1.59 5.81
CA THR A 139 6.70 1.59 4.83
C THR A 139 5.68 2.69 5.13
N TYR A 140 5.32 2.87 6.41
CA TYR A 140 4.38 3.91 6.84
C TYR A 140 4.97 5.31 6.67
N GLU A 141 6.22 5.52 7.11
CA GLU A 141 6.93 6.80 6.99
C GLU A 141 7.10 7.21 5.51
N ALA A 142 7.47 6.29 4.63
CA ALA A 142 7.57 6.59 3.20
C ALA A 142 6.24 7.02 2.57
N TRP A 143 5.12 6.44 3.00
CA TRP A 143 3.80 6.87 2.55
C TRP A 143 3.41 8.24 3.09
N THR A 144 3.58 8.48 4.39
CA THR A 144 3.26 9.79 4.99
C THR A 144 4.13 10.90 4.40
N GLU A 145 5.40 10.64 4.15
CA GLU A 145 6.31 11.58 3.49
C GLU A 145 5.86 11.90 2.06
N ALA A 146 5.46 10.88 1.28
CA ALA A 146 4.96 11.07 -0.08
C ALA A 146 3.70 11.96 -0.14
N VAL A 147 2.77 11.81 0.83
CA VAL A 147 1.58 12.66 0.93
C VAL A 147 1.95 14.07 1.42
N THR A 148 2.81 14.16 2.44
CA THR A 148 3.25 15.43 3.00
C THR A 148 3.96 16.30 1.96
N SER A 149 4.75 15.70 1.07
CA SER A 149 5.45 16.46 0.01
C SER A 149 4.47 17.20 -0.91
N ILE A 150 3.34 16.60 -1.26
CA ILE A 150 2.30 17.24 -2.09
C ILE A 150 1.67 18.42 -1.34
N VAL A 151 1.41 18.26 -0.06
CA VAL A 151 0.84 19.32 0.79
C VAL A 151 1.83 20.49 0.93
N VAL A 152 3.12 20.20 1.14
CA VAL A 152 4.18 21.23 1.23
C VAL A 152 4.33 21.99 -0.09
N ASP A 153 4.25 21.33 -1.22
CA ASP A 153 4.32 21.99 -2.53
C ASP A 153 3.12 22.92 -2.76
N ALA A 154 1.94 22.54 -2.26
CA ALA A 154 0.76 23.41 -2.27
C ALA A 154 0.97 24.70 -1.47
N ILE A 155 1.64 24.62 -0.32
CA ILE A 155 1.97 25.78 0.52
C ILE A 155 2.94 26.71 -0.20
N ARG A 156 3.98 26.17 -0.84
CA ARG A 156 4.96 26.95 -1.60
C ARG A 156 4.33 27.72 -2.76
N CYS A 157 3.27 27.18 -3.35
CA CYS A 157 2.52 27.85 -4.42
C CYS A 157 1.52 28.90 -3.90
N GLY A 158 1.50 29.19 -2.60
CA GLY A 158 0.63 30.23 -1.99
C GLY A 158 -0.83 29.81 -1.81
N ALA A 159 -1.14 28.53 -1.96
CA ALA A 159 -2.50 28.02 -1.80
C ALA A 159 -2.91 27.85 -0.32
N LEU A 160 -1.95 27.87 0.63
CA LEU A 160 -2.20 27.60 2.06
C LEU A 160 -1.22 28.43 2.95
N ASP A 161 -1.71 29.05 4.01
CA ASP A 161 -0.99 30.05 4.81
C ASP A 161 -0.14 29.50 5.98
N CYS A 162 -0.09 28.18 6.26
CA CYS A 162 0.56 27.68 7.47
C CYS A 162 1.20 26.30 7.34
N ALA A 163 2.54 26.25 7.13
CA ALA A 163 3.32 25.02 6.92
C ALA A 163 3.28 24.02 8.09
N GLU A 164 3.31 24.48 9.35
CA GLU A 164 3.38 23.59 10.52
C GLU A 164 2.04 22.88 10.81
N SER A 165 0.92 23.60 10.62
CA SER A 165 -0.42 23.02 10.75
C SER A 165 -0.70 21.97 9.67
N MET A 166 -0.13 22.13 8.48
CA MET A 166 -0.39 21.24 7.34
C MET A 166 0.36 19.92 7.42
N SER A 167 1.58 19.90 7.97
CA SER A 167 2.29 18.63 8.25
C SER A 167 1.50 17.79 9.24
N ARG A 168 1.03 18.38 10.33
CA ARG A 168 0.16 17.71 11.31
C ARG A 168 -1.15 17.22 10.70
N LEU A 169 -1.70 17.97 9.75
CA LEU A 169 -2.93 17.59 9.05
C LEU A 169 -2.70 16.40 8.13
N ALA A 170 -1.57 16.34 7.42
CA ALA A 170 -1.18 15.19 6.61
C ALA A 170 -1.03 13.93 7.47
N ASP A 171 -0.33 14.02 8.60
CA ASP A 171 -0.20 12.91 9.55
C ASP A 171 -1.56 12.44 10.10
N THR A 172 -2.44 13.38 10.46
CA THR A 172 -3.78 13.09 10.94
C THR A 172 -4.62 12.40 9.86
N LEU A 173 -4.50 12.82 8.63
CA LEU A 173 -5.20 12.23 7.50
C LEU A 173 -4.71 10.80 7.23
N CYS A 174 -3.39 10.56 7.27
CA CYS A 174 -2.81 9.22 7.15
C CYS A 174 -3.28 8.30 8.28
N ALA A 175 -3.23 8.76 9.53
CA ALA A 175 -3.69 8.01 10.69
C ALA A 175 -5.20 7.71 10.62
N GLY A 176 -6.01 8.69 10.22
CA GLY A 176 -7.45 8.53 10.02
C GLY A 176 -7.76 7.51 8.93
N PHE A 177 -7.00 7.50 7.83
CA PHE A 177 -7.13 6.52 6.76
C PHE A 177 -6.84 5.10 7.24
N VAL A 178 -5.73 4.89 7.97
CA VAL A 178 -5.42 3.59 8.61
C VAL A 178 -6.58 3.16 9.50
N GLY A 179 -7.06 4.05 10.38
CA GLY A 179 -8.17 3.78 11.28
C GLY A 179 -9.46 3.38 10.55
N ALA A 180 -9.81 4.09 9.48
CA ALA A 180 -10.99 3.78 8.66
C ALA A 180 -10.92 2.37 8.04
N VAL A 181 -9.76 2.00 7.49
CA VAL A 181 -9.53 0.69 6.89
C VAL A 181 -9.50 -0.41 7.95
N GLN A 182 -8.84 -0.18 9.07
CA GLN A 182 -8.71 -1.17 10.14
C GLN A 182 -10.07 -1.47 10.80
N VAL A 183 -10.89 -0.45 11.06
CA VAL A 183 -12.24 -0.62 11.58
C VAL A 183 -13.10 -1.41 10.59
N ALA A 184 -13.08 -1.06 9.31
CA ALA A 184 -13.84 -1.78 8.29
C ALA A 184 -13.43 -3.26 8.20
N ALA A 185 -12.12 -3.54 8.26
CA ALA A 185 -11.61 -4.91 8.22
C ALA A 185 -11.99 -5.72 9.48
N SER A 186 -11.99 -5.09 10.66
CA SER A 186 -12.32 -5.74 11.94
C SER A 186 -13.80 -6.16 12.03
N PHE A 187 -14.68 -5.42 11.37
CA PHE A 187 -16.13 -5.71 11.36
C PHE A 187 -16.62 -6.37 10.06
N ASP A 188 -15.70 -6.75 9.16
CA ASP A 188 -15.99 -7.32 7.84
C ASP A 188 -16.86 -6.39 6.96
N GLU A 189 -16.68 -5.08 7.14
CA GLU A 189 -17.38 -4.01 6.43
C GLU A 189 -16.49 -3.36 5.34
N ASN A 190 -15.64 -4.15 4.67
CA ASN A 190 -14.66 -3.63 3.70
C ASN A 190 -15.31 -2.77 2.60
N HIS A 191 -16.56 -3.07 2.21
CA HIS A 191 -17.36 -2.28 1.28
C HIS A 191 -17.67 -0.85 1.76
N SER A 192 -17.38 -0.53 3.03
CA SER A 192 -17.59 0.80 3.59
C SER A 192 -16.35 1.68 3.62
N ILE A 193 -15.18 1.17 3.17
CA ILE A 193 -13.89 1.88 3.25
C ILE A 193 -13.96 3.20 2.49
N THR A 194 -14.39 3.17 1.24
CA THR A 194 -14.50 4.38 0.40
C THR A 194 -15.36 5.45 1.05
N ARG A 195 -16.54 5.08 1.58
CA ARG A 195 -17.43 5.99 2.28
C ARG A 195 -16.77 6.60 3.53
N ARG A 196 -16.13 5.78 4.37
CA ARG A 196 -15.44 6.24 5.58
C ARG A 196 -14.31 7.22 5.26
N VAL A 197 -13.61 6.99 4.17
CA VAL A 197 -12.54 7.87 3.70
C VAL A 197 -13.12 9.15 3.10
N ASP A 198 -14.22 9.12 2.38
CA ASP A 198 -14.92 10.34 1.91
C ASP A 198 -15.39 11.20 3.10
N ASP A 199 -15.92 10.61 4.17
CA ASP A 199 -16.29 11.32 5.39
C ASP A 199 -15.06 11.99 6.04
N LEU A 200 -13.92 11.29 6.13
CA LEU A 200 -12.66 11.84 6.60
C LEU A 200 -12.18 13.03 5.75
N LEU A 201 -12.28 12.92 4.42
CA LEU A 201 -11.89 13.97 3.49
C LEU A 201 -12.82 15.19 3.56
N LEU A 202 -14.10 15.00 3.85
CA LEU A 202 -15.04 16.11 4.10
C LEU A 202 -14.65 16.90 5.35
N MET A 203 -14.28 16.23 6.44
CA MET A 203 -13.77 16.88 7.64
C MET A 203 -12.49 17.68 7.35
N TRP A 204 -11.58 17.10 6.58
CA TRP A 204 -10.34 17.78 6.17
C TRP A 204 -10.62 19.05 5.36
N ARG A 205 -11.60 19.07 4.46
CA ARG A 205 -12.02 20.26 3.70
C ARG A 205 -12.69 21.32 4.58
N GLY A 206 -13.43 20.90 5.61
CA GLY A 206 -14.08 21.81 6.57
C GLY A 206 -13.12 22.51 7.51
N THR A 207 -11.86 22.05 7.61
CA THR A 207 -10.78 22.71 8.37
C THR A 207 -10.04 23.79 7.56
N ASP A 208 -10.46 24.10 6.33
CA ASP A 208 -9.97 25.27 5.60
C ASP A 208 -10.19 26.53 6.45
N PRO A 209 -9.13 27.36 6.69
CA PRO A 209 -9.22 28.58 7.49
C PRO A 209 -10.32 29.55 7.06
N ALA A 210 -10.70 29.53 5.78
CA ALA A 210 -11.83 30.30 5.28
C ALA A 210 -13.18 29.80 5.81
N SER A 211 -13.33 28.49 6.02
CA SER A 211 -14.55 27.87 6.55
C SER A 211 -14.65 28.03 8.07
N VAL A 212 -13.54 28.01 8.80
CA VAL A 212 -13.50 28.17 10.26
C VAL A 212 -13.91 29.60 10.66
N ARG A 213 -13.49 30.63 9.90
CA ARG A 213 -13.89 32.03 10.14
C ARG A 213 -15.40 32.29 9.97
N MET A 214 -16.07 31.48 9.14
CA MET A 214 -17.55 31.58 9.00
C MET A 214 -18.28 31.04 10.22
N ILE A 215 -17.72 30.07 10.93
CA ILE A 215 -18.36 29.50 12.14
C ILE A 215 -18.16 30.44 13.34
N GLU A 216 -16.97 31.05 13.48
CA GLU A 216 -16.68 32.02 14.55
C GLU A 216 -17.45 33.35 14.36
N GLY A 217 -17.73 33.75 13.12
CA GLY A 217 -18.51 34.97 12.82
C GLY A 217 -20.04 34.82 12.96
N ALA A 218 -20.54 33.59 13.13
CA ALA A 218 -21.98 33.33 13.27
C ALA A 218 -22.46 33.24 14.74
N SER A 219 -21.55 33.48 15.72
CA SER A 219 -21.84 33.37 17.16
C SER A 219 -21.70 34.73 17.88
N LEU A 220 -22.23 35.82 17.29
CA LEU A 220 -22.41 37.10 17.98
C LEU A 220 -23.84 37.62 17.79
#